data_9e9136792731112780e1c3b31ab145c5
#
_entry.id   9e9136792731112780e1c3b31ab145c5
#
_cell.length_a   1.000
_cell.length_b   1.000
_cell.length_c   1.000
_cell.angle_alpha   90.00
_cell.angle_beta   90.00
_cell.angle_gamma   90.00
#
_symmetry.space_group_name_H-M   'P 1'
#
loop_
_entity.id
_entity.type
_entity.pdbx_description
1 polymer ?
#
loop_
_entity_poly.entity_id
_entity_poly.type
_entity_poly.pdbx_seq_one_letter_code
_entity_poly.pdbx_strand_id
1 'polypeptide(L)'
;MAAASLAAAAGWRPDLRLSLNVTATDLAEAGFANAVATLLATTAFPPDRLTLEITEQVLVADLDRSAERLRQLADLGVRIALDDFGAGFCNFGYLKRLPLHYLKLDRSMVDGIDESPRDLAVLRGILSMAQALELDVVAEGIERDSQRAVVVREGCAAWQGFLGARPMSTADFVILTNS
;
A
#
# COMPACT_ATOMS: atom_id res chain seq x y z
N MET A 1 -2.39 16.28 -8.96
CA MET A 1 -3.06 15.66 -7.78
C MET A 1 -2.08 15.46 -6.63
N ALA A 2 -0.97 14.75 -6.77
CA ALA A 2 -0.03 14.44 -5.67
C ALA A 2 0.41 15.66 -4.84
N ALA A 3 0.76 16.78 -5.45
CA ALA A 3 1.18 18.00 -4.73
C ALA A 3 0.08 18.56 -3.81
N ALA A 4 -1.17 18.56 -4.26
CA ALA A 4 -2.29 19.02 -3.45
C ALA A 4 -2.59 18.07 -2.27
N SER A 5 -2.48 16.75 -2.50
CA SER A 5 -2.66 15.75 -1.46
C SER A 5 -1.57 15.84 -0.39
N LEU A 6 -0.30 15.99 -0.77
CA LEU A 6 0.82 16.16 0.16
C LEU A 6 0.69 17.46 0.95
N ALA A 7 0.33 18.58 0.30
CA ALA A 7 0.13 19.86 0.98
C ALA A 7 -1.01 19.78 2.01
N ALA A 8 -2.11 19.11 1.67
CA ALA A 8 -3.21 18.89 2.62
C ALA A 8 -2.79 17.99 3.79
N ALA A 9 -2.05 16.90 3.50
CA ALA A 9 -1.62 15.93 4.48
C ALA A 9 -0.50 16.45 5.41
N ALA A 10 0.24 17.47 5.01
CA ALA A 10 1.28 18.09 5.84
C ALA A 10 0.73 18.66 7.16
N GLY A 11 -0.54 19.10 7.16
CA GLY A 11 -1.22 19.59 8.35
C GLY A 11 -1.91 18.50 9.20
N TRP A 12 -1.86 17.23 8.80
CA TRP A 12 -2.51 16.13 9.53
C TRP A 12 -1.71 15.72 10.76
N ARG A 13 -2.38 15.05 11.68
CA ARG A 13 -1.74 14.46 12.86
C ARG A 13 -0.52 13.63 12.47
N PRO A 14 0.56 13.60 13.29
CA PRO A 14 1.81 12.91 12.95
C PRO A 14 1.69 11.39 12.76
N ASP A 15 0.66 10.76 13.34
CA ASP A 15 0.37 9.33 13.22
C ASP A 15 -0.33 8.94 11.93
N LEU A 16 -0.87 9.92 11.17
CA LEU A 16 -1.53 9.67 9.90
C LEU A 16 -0.52 9.58 8.76
N ARG A 17 -0.76 8.63 7.87
CA ARG A 17 0.03 8.38 6.67
C ARG A 17 -0.79 8.71 5.43
N LEU A 18 -0.11 8.95 4.32
CA LEU A 18 -0.71 9.18 3.02
C LEU A 18 -0.25 8.10 2.05
N SER A 19 -1.20 7.46 1.37
CA SER A 19 -0.93 6.56 0.26
C SER A 19 -1.29 7.22 -1.06
N LEU A 20 -0.45 7.03 -2.07
CA LEU A 20 -0.66 7.53 -3.44
C LEU A 20 -0.37 6.43 -4.46
N ASN A 21 -1.30 6.22 -5.37
CA ASN A 21 -1.10 5.32 -6.50
C ASN A 21 -0.09 5.88 -7.49
N VAL A 22 0.81 5.02 -7.96
CA VAL A 22 1.83 5.30 -8.99
C VAL A 22 1.51 4.47 -10.23
N THR A 23 1.41 5.15 -11.36
CA THR A 23 1.15 4.50 -12.64
C THR A 23 2.45 4.01 -13.30
N ALA A 24 2.32 3.12 -14.29
CA ALA A 24 3.45 2.70 -15.11
C ALA A 24 4.12 3.90 -15.83
N THR A 25 3.33 4.88 -16.23
CA THR A 25 3.84 6.10 -16.87
C THR A 25 4.68 6.93 -15.90
N ASP A 26 4.21 7.12 -14.67
CA ASP A 26 4.95 7.84 -13.63
C ASP A 26 6.30 7.16 -13.36
N LEU A 27 6.28 5.85 -13.16
CA LEU A 27 7.49 5.08 -12.88
C LEU A 27 8.45 5.02 -14.07
N ALA A 28 7.95 5.12 -15.30
CA ALA A 28 8.78 5.18 -16.52
C ALA A 28 9.52 6.53 -16.69
N GLU A 29 9.03 7.63 -16.10
CA GLU A 29 9.67 8.93 -16.20
C GLU A 29 11.04 9.00 -15.51
N ALA A 30 12.06 9.49 -16.25
CA ALA A 30 13.44 9.56 -15.74
C ALA A 30 13.60 10.47 -14.51
N GLY A 31 12.73 11.47 -14.35
CA GLY A 31 12.77 12.46 -13.26
C GLY A 31 11.83 12.17 -12.11
N PHE A 32 11.10 11.03 -12.10
CA PHE A 32 10.03 10.80 -11.14
C PHE A 32 10.50 10.85 -9.67
N ALA A 33 11.60 10.17 -9.34
CA ALA A 33 12.14 10.20 -7.98
C ALA A 33 12.56 11.62 -7.55
N ASN A 34 13.14 12.40 -8.44
CA ASN A 34 13.49 13.81 -8.18
C ASN A 34 12.24 14.69 -8.00
N ALA A 35 11.18 14.43 -8.77
CA ALA A 35 9.91 15.13 -8.61
C ALA A 35 9.28 14.82 -7.24
N VAL A 36 9.30 13.57 -6.80
CA VAL A 36 8.83 13.17 -5.46
C VAL A 36 9.67 13.84 -4.38
N ALA A 37 11.01 13.83 -4.49
CA ALA A 37 11.90 14.49 -3.55
C ALA A 37 11.61 16.00 -3.44
N THR A 38 11.40 16.66 -4.58
CA THR A 38 11.05 18.08 -4.62
C THR A 38 9.71 18.35 -3.95
N LEU A 39 8.70 17.50 -4.20
CA LEU A 39 7.38 17.62 -3.57
C LEU A 39 7.46 17.44 -2.05
N LEU A 40 8.19 16.45 -1.57
CA LEU A 40 8.40 16.22 -0.13
C LEU A 40 9.06 17.44 0.53
N ALA A 41 10.12 17.98 -0.11
CA ALA A 41 10.83 19.14 0.40
C ALA A 41 9.96 20.40 0.41
N THR A 42 9.20 20.66 -0.67
CA THR A 42 8.36 21.86 -0.78
C THR A 42 7.13 21.84 0.12
N THR A 43 6.61 20.66 0.42
CA THR A 43 5.45 20.48 1.33
C THR A 43 5.86 20.24 2.77
N ALA A 44 7.16 20.05 3.04
CA ALA A 44 7.69 19.61 4.34
C ALA A 44 7.00 18.34 4.87
N PHE A 45 6.50 17.46 3.96
CA PHE A 45 5.86 16.21 4.33
C PHE A 45 6.92 15.16 4.66
N PRO A 46 6.86 14.48 5.82
CA PRO A 46 7.83 13.46 6.21
C PRO A 46 7.80 12.27 5.23
N PRO A 47 8.94 11.88 4.63
CA PRO A 47 8.98 10.79 3.66
C PRO A 47 8.45 9.46 4.17
N ASP A 48 8.73 9.11 5.42
CA ASP A 48 8.32 7.87 6.09
C ASP A 48 6.80 7.78 6.33
N ARG A 49 6.08 8.90 6.16
CA ARG A 49 4.62 8.96 6.19
C ARG A 49 3.98 8.85 4.80
N LEU A 50 4.77 8.85 3.72
CA LEU A 50 4.29 8.63 2.36
C LEU A 50 4.48 7.17 1.98
N THR A 51 3.40 6.54 1.52
CA THR A 51 3.42 5.25 0.85
C THR A 51 3.08 5.44 -0.63
N LEU A 52 3.90 4.88 -1.51
CA LEU A 52 3.61 4.82 -2.94
C LEU A 52 3.11 3.41 -3.27
N GLU A 53 1.92 3.31 -3.84
CA GLU A 53 1.25 2.06 -4.17
C GLU A 53 1.41 1.77 -5.65
N ILE A 54 1.93 0.59 -5.99
CA ILE A 54 2.14 0.11 -7.35
C ILE A 54 1.41 -1.21 -7.54
N THR A 55 0.73 -1.39 -8.65
CA THR A 55 0.14 -2.69 -9.01
C THR A 55 1.15 -3.60 -9.69
N GLU A 56 0.89 -4.91 -9.72
CA GLU A 56 1.74 -5.87 -10.45
C GLU A 56 1.93 -5.50 -11.93
N GLN A 57 0.91 -4.94 -12.56
CA GLN A 57 0.96 -4.55 -13.98
C GLN A 57 2.01 -3.47 -14.27
N VAL A 58 2.29 -2.61 -13.31
CA VAL A 58 3.34 -1.57 -13.42
C VAL A 58 4.72 -2.19 -13.58
N LEU A 59 4.93 -3.38 -13.03
CA LEU A 59 6.23 -4.07 -12.97
C LEU A 59 6.53 -4.92 -14.21
N VAL A 60 5.48 -5.37 -14.92
CA VAL A 60 5.60 -6.36 -16.01
C VAL A 60 6.39 -5.81 -17.21
N ALA A 61 6.31 -4.52 -17.48
CA ALA A 61 6.92 -3.92 -18.67
C ALA A 61 8.46 -3.93 -18.63
N ASP A 62 9.07 -3.63 -17.49
CA ASP A 62 10.52 -3.62 -17.28
C ASP A 62 10.81 -3.70 -15.78
N LEU A 63 10.99 -4.92 -15.27
CA LEU A 63 11.21 -5.15 -13.84
C LEU A 63 12.50 -4.54 -13.32
N ASP A 64 13.60 -4.62 -14.09
CA ASP A 64 14.91 -4.15 -13.64
C ASP A 64 14.92 -2.63 -13.48
N ARG A 65 14.35 -1.94 -14.45
CA ARG A 65 14.21 -0.50 -14.43
C ARG A 65 13.24 -0.05 -13.34
N SER A 66 12.12 -0.75 -13.17
CA SER A 66 11.16 -0.48 -12.10
C SER A 66 11.79 -0.65 -10.72
N ALA A 67 12.53 -1.75 -10.51
CA ALA A 67 13.22 -2.02 -9.26
C ALA A 67 14.24 -0.92 -8.90
N GLU A 68 15.03 -0.45 -9.89
CA GLU A 68 15.98 0.63 -9.69
C GLU A 68 15.29 1.93 -9.26
N ARG A 69 14.19 2.28 -9.92
CA ARG A 69 13.43 3.49 -9.58
C ARG A 69 12.76 3.40 -8.21
N LEU A 70 12.22 2.25 -7.88
CA LEU A 70 11.64 2.02 -6.56
C LEU A 70 12.70 2.09 -5.46
N ARG A 71 13.95 1.64 -5.72
CA ARG A 71 15.05 1.84 -4.77
C ARG A 71 15.37 3.32 -4.57
N GLN A 72 15.44 4.11 -5.63
CA GLN A 72 15.65 5.56 -5.51
C GLN A 72 14.57 6.22 -4.66
N LEU A 73 13.30 5.80 -4.78
CA LEU A 73 12.21 6.30 -3.95
C LEU A 73 12.33 5.82 -2.49
N ALA A 74 12.66 4.55 -2.28
CA ALA A 74 12.87 4.01 -0.94
C ALA A 74 14.06 4.68 -0.22
N ASP A 75 15.13 5.03 -0.94
CA ASP A 75 16.29 5.77 -0.41
C ASP A 75 15.94 7.18 0.05
N LEU A 76 14.82 7.76 -0.44
CA LEU A 76 14.26 9.01 0.10
C LEU A 76 13.55 8.81 1.45
N GLY A 77 13.36 7.57 1.89
CA GLY A 77 12.60 7.21 3.09
C GLY A 77 11.10 6.96 2.83
N VAL A 78 10.66 6.98 1.56
CA VAL A 78 9.27 6.70 1.17
C VAL A 78 9.01 5.20 1.27
N ARG A 79 7.81 4.84 1.73
CA ARG A 79 7.38 3.43 1.77
C ARG A 79 6.80 3.00 0.44
N ILE A 80 7.05 1.75 0.05
CA ILE A 80 6.53 1.16 -1.20
C ILE A 80 5.58 0.04 -0.85
N ALA A 81 4.39 0.05 -1.43
CA ALA A 81 3.39 -1.00 -1.32
C ALA A 81 3.13 -1.65 -2.67
N LEU A 82 3.05 -2.97 -2.69
CA LEU A 82 2.49 -3.70 -3.83
C LEU A 82 0.98 -3.83 -3.62
N ASP A 83 0.22 -3.27 -4.55
CA ASP A 83 -1.25 -3.21 -4.51
C ASP A 83 -1.89 -4.31 -5.35
N ASP A 84 -3.17 -4.62 -5.10
CA ASP A 84 -3.99 -5.61 -5.79
C ASP A 84 -3.38 -7.03 -5.80
N PHE A 85 -2.63 -7.41 -4.75
CA PHE A 85 -2.02 -8.72 -4.70
C PHE A 85 -3.06 -9.83 -4.63
N GLY A 86 -3.02 -10.72 -5.62
CA GLY A 86 -3.94 -11.84 -5.75
C GLY A 86 -5.08 -11.63 -6.75
N ALA A 87 -5.27 -10.41 -7.29
CA ALA A 87 -6.25 -10.15 -8.34
C ALA A 87 -5.82 -10.66 -9.73
N GLY A 88 -4.54 -11.02 -9.92
CA GLY A 88 -3.96 -11.37 -11.21
C GLY A 88 -2.96 -12.52 -11.16
N PHE A 89 -2.02 -12.51 -12.11
CA PHE A 89 -0.92 -13.48 -12.17
C PHE A 89 0.21 -13.03 -11.24
N CYS A 90 0.18 -13.48 -10.00
CA CYS A 90 1.24 -13.18 -9.05
C CYS A 90 2.55 -13.94 -9.39
N ASN A 91 3.61 -13.21 -9.63
CA ASN A 91 4.95 -13.78 -9.72
C ASN A 91 5.76 -13.48 -8.45
N PHE A 92 5.85 -14.44 -7.54
CA PHE A 92 6.60 -14.32 -6.28
C PHE A 92 8.07 -13.93 -6.48
N GLY A 93 8.63 -14.14 -7.68
CA GLY A 93 10.00 -13.73 -8.01
C GLY A 93 10.20 -12.21 -7.94
N TYR A 94 9.16 -11.42 -8.15
CA TYR A 94 9.24 -9.95 -8.07
C TYR A 94 9.37 -9.47 -6.63
N LEU A 95 8.67 -10.09 -5.70
CA LEU A 95 8.67 -9.69 -4.29
C LEU A 95 10.07 -9.65 -3.68
N LYS A 96 10.94 -10.59 -4.08
CA LYS A 96 12.33 -10.68 -3.58
C LYS A 96 13.26 -9.61 -4.14
N ARG A 97 12.89 -8.97 -5.25
CA ARG A 97 13.76 -8.05 -5.99
C ARG A 97 13.43 -6.59 -5.76
N LEU A 98 12.23 -6.33 -5.27
CA LEU A 98 11.69 -4.99 -5.08
C LEU A 98 11.86 -4.53 -3.64
N PRO A 99 12.13 -3.25 -3.39
CA PRO A 99 12.24 -2.67 -2.06
C PRO A 99 10.85 -2.41 -1.45
N LEU A 100 10.05 -3.46 -1.33
CA LEU A 100 8.70 -3.38 -0.80
C LEU A 100 8.72 -3.29 0.72
N HIS A 101 7.70 -2.63 1.27
CA HIS A 101 7.43 -2.56 2.70
C HIS A 101 6.06 -3.16 3.03
N TYR A 102 5.11 -3.02 2.11
CA TYR A 102 3.75 -3.49 2.29
C TYR A 102 3.30 -4.38 1.13
N LEU A 103 2.50 -5.38 1.47
CA LEU A 103 1.76 -6.22 0.54
C LEU A 103 0.27 -6.01 0.82
N LYS A 104 -0.46 -5.40 -0.11
CA LYS A 104 -1.90 -5.13 0.01
C LYS A 104 -2.67 -6.24 -0.68
N LEU A 105 -3.46 -6.97 0.09
CA LEU A 105 -4.27 -8.08 -0.41
C LEU A 105 -5.52 -7.54 -1.06
N ASP A 106 -5.75 -7.89 -2.32
CA ASP A 106 -7.00 -7.59 -3.00
C ASP A 106 -8.21 -8.18 -2.26
N ARG A 107 -9.36 -7.54 -2.40
CA ARG A 107 -10.61 -7.97 -1.80
C ARG A 107 -10.92 -9.45 -2.04
N SER A 108 -10.63 -9.98 -3.24
CA SER A 108 -10.88 -11.39 -3.56
C SER A 108 -10.13 -12.38 -2.66
N MET A 109 -9.00 -11.95 -2.07
CA MET A 109 -8.22 -12.76 -1.13
C MET A 109 -8.79 -12.78 0.29
N VAL A 110 -9.69 -11.85 0.63
CA VAL A 110 -10.23 -11.70 1.98
C VAL A 110 -11.74 -11.91 2.06
N ASP A 111 -12.45 -12.00 0.94
CA ASP A 111 -13.91 -12.03 0.92
C ASP A 111 -14.52 -13.23 1.67
N GLY A 112 -13.91 -14.41 1.58
CA GLY A 112 -14.40 -15.64 2.21
C GLY A 112 -13.67 -16.11 3.47
N ILE A 113 -12.73 -15.33 4.01
CA ILE A 113 -11.82 -15.80 5.07
C ILE A 113 -12.49 -16.15 6.41
N ASP A 114 -13.65 -15.59 6.66
CA ASP A 114 -14.45 -15.80 7.88
C ASP A 114 -15.40 -17.00 7.77
N GLU A 115 -15.62 -17.53 6.56
CA GLU A 115 -16.56 -18.61 6.28
C GLU A 115 -15.89 -19.86 5.72
N SER A 116 -14.78 -19.71 4.97
CA SER A 116 -14.09 -20.77 4.24
C SER A 116 -12.75 -21.13 4.88
N PRO A 117 -12.59 -22.36 5.41
CA PRO A 117 -11.29 -22.85 5.89
C PRO A 117 -10.20 -22.84 4.81
N ARG A 118 -10.58 -22.97 3.52
CA ARG A 118 -9.66 -22.96 2.40
C ARG A 118 -9.11 -21.55 2.16
N ASP A 119 -9.98 -20.52 2.20
CA ASP A 119 -9.56 -19.14 1.99
C ASP A 119 -8.70 -18.65 3.17
N LEU A 120 -9.06 -19.06 4.38
CA LEU A 120 -8.23 -18.85 5.56
C LEU A 120 -6.85 -19.51 5.43
N ALA A 121 -6.77 -20.73 4.87
CA ALA A 121 -5.49 -21.40 4.67
C ALA A 121 -4.62 -20.67 3.63
N VAL A 122 -5.22 -20.11 2.57
CA VAL A 122 -4.53 -19.28 1.58
C VAL A 122 -3.99 -18.01 2.24
N LEU A 123 -4.81 -17.28 3.00
CA LEU A 123 -4.38 -16.11 3.76
C LEU A 123 -3.16 -16.40 4.64
N ARG A 124 -3.21 -17.48 5.41
CA ARG A 124 -2.08 -17.92 6.26
C ARG A 124 -0.81 -18.21 5.48
N GLY A 125 -0.93 -18.83 4.31
CA GLY A 125 0.19 -19.06 3.40
C GLY A 125 0.84 -17.75 2.93
N ILE A 126 0.01 -16.78 2.56
CA ILE A 126 0.48 -15.44 2.13
C ILE A 126 1.16 -14.72 3.30
N LEU A 127 0.55 -14.72 4.49
CA LEU A 127 1.13 -14.09 5.68
C LEU A 127 2.49 -14.68 6.06
N SER A 128 2.62 -16.02 6.00
CA SER A 128 3.89 -16.70 6.24
C SER A 128 4.98 -16.31 5.23
N MET A 129 4.61 -16.20 3.96
CA MET A 129 5.52 -15.75 2.90
C MET A 129 5.93 -14.28 3.11
N ALA A 130 4.97 -13.40 3.38
CA ALA A 130 5.21 -11.98 3.62
C ALA A 130 6.15 -11.78 4.83
N GLN A 131 5.91 -12.50 5.91
CA GLN A 131 6.79 -12.49 7.09
C GLN A 131 8.23 -12.92 6.75
N ALA A 132 8.40 -13.97 5.94
CA ALA A 132 9.73 -14.43 5.50
C ALA A 132 10.45 -13.41 4.59
N LEU A 133 9.71 -12.47 3.99
CA LEU A 133 10.21 -11.38 3.16
C LEU A 133 10.25 -10.04 3.91
N GLU A 134 9.96 -10.03 5.20
CA GLU A 134 9.89 -8.81 6.06
C GLU A 134 8.90 -7.77 5.54
N LEU A 135 7.76 -8.24 4.96
CA LEU A 135 6.69 -7.39 4.45
C LEU A 135 5.52 -7.33 5.42
N ASP A 136 5.03 -6.14 5.69
CA ASP A 136 3.76 -5.94 6.38
C ASP A 136 2.57 -6.19 5.43
N VAL A 137 1.56 -6.93 5.88
CA VAL A 137 0.37 -7.23 5.08
C VAL A 137 -0.77 -6.31 5.45
N VAL A 138 -1.40 -5.70 4.43
CA VAL A 138 -2.61 -4.88 4.55
C VAL A 138 -3.76 -5.62 3.86
N ALA A 139 -4.83 -5.91 4.59
CA ALA A 139 -6.02 -6.55 4.04
C ALA A 139 -7.01 -5.50 3.52
N GLU A 140 -7.44 -5.63 2.25
CA GLU A 140 -8.37 -4.69 1.63
C GLU A 140 -9.79 -5.24 1.51
N GLY A 141 -10.75 -4.33 1.34
CA GLY A 141 -12.15 -4.71 1.12
C GLY A 141 -12.84 -5.32 2.34
N ILE A 142 -12.39 -5.01 3.54
CA ILE A 142 -13.03 -5.46 4.78
C ILE A 142 -14.38 -4.74 4.95
N GLU A 143 -15.46 -5.53 4.91
CA GLU A 143 -16.83 -5.03 5.00
C GLU A 143 -17.59 -5.58 6.23
N ARG A 144 -17.09 -6.67 6.83
CA ARG A 144 -17.71 -7.35 7.98
C ARG A 144 -16.80 -7.39 9.19
N ASP A 145 -17.37 -7.27 10.40
CA ASP A 145 -16.62 -7.43 11.66
C ASP A 145 -15.98 -8.82 11.79
N SER A 146 -16.62 -9.86 11.24
CA SER A 146 -16.07 -11.21 11.19
C SER A 146 -14.78 -11.30 10.38
N GLN A 147 -14.72 -10.66 9.20
CA GLN A 147 -13.49 -10.56 8.41
C GLN A 147 -12.40 -9.80 9.18
N ARG A 148 -12.75 -8.63 9.76
CA ARG A 148 -11.82 -7.86 10.58
C ARG A 148 -11.23 -8.69 11.72
N ALA A 149 -12.07 -9.43 12.44
CA ALA A 149 -11.60 -10.29 13.53
C ALA A 149 -10.61 -11.36 13.06
N VAL A 150 -10.83 -11.91 11.85
CA VAL A 150 -9.90 -12.87 11.24
C VAL A 150 -8.57 -12.23 10.90
N VAL A 151 -8.55 -11.12 10.13
CA VAL A 151 -7.29 -10.51 9.68
C VAL A 151 -6.45 -9.99 10.85
N VAL A 152 -7.07 -9.47 11.90
CA VAL A 152 -6.38 -9.07 13.13
C VAL A 152 -5.81 -10.28 13.87
N ARG A 153 -6.59 -11.35 14.04
CA ARG A 153 -6.15 -12.57 14.70
C ARG A 153 -4.99 -13.27 13.97
N GLU A 154 -5.06 -13.28 12.63
CA GLU A 154 -4.04 -13.94 11.80
C GLU A 154 -2.77 -13.08 11.64
N GLY A 155 -2.78 -11.81 12.08
CA GLY A 155 -1.59 -10.95 12.14
C GLY A 155 -1.36 -10.05 10.94
N CYS A 156 -2.42 -9.65 10.21
CA CYS A 156 -2.29 -8.53 9.26
C CYS A 156 -1.91 -7.25 10.00
N ALA A 157 -0.95 -6.50 9.47
CA ALA A 157 -0.45 -5.26 10.07
C ALA A 157 -1.50 -4.13 10.05
N ALA A 158 -2.34 -4.14 9.02
CA ALA A 158 -3.44 -3.19 8.87
C ALA A 158 -4.57 -3.80 8.02
N TRP A 159 -5.71 -3.11 8.01
CA TRP A 159 -6.82 -3.41 7.13
C TRP A 159 -7.52 -2.13 6.68
N GLN A 160 -8.16 -2.18 5.51
CA GLN A 160 -9.02 -1.11 4.99
C GLN A 160 -10.29 -1.69 4.35
N GLY A 161 -11.33 -0.89 4.31
CA GLY A 161 -12.61 -1.27 3.69
C GLY A 161 -13.79 -0.46 4.23
N PHE A 162 -14.97 -0.74 3.69
CA PHE A 162 -16.19 0.02 4.04
C PHE A 162 -16.64 -0.18 5.49
N LEU A 163 -16.15 -1.20 6.16
CA LEU A 163 -16.36 -1.35 7.61
C LEU A 163 -15.71 -0.21 8.40
N GLY A 164 -14.51 0.23 7.99
CA GLY A 164 -13.81 1.34 8.63
C GLY A 164 -14.37 2.69 8.22
N ALA A 165 -14.33 2.98 6.93
CA ALA A 165 -14.90 4.20 6.36
C ALA A 165 -15.12 4.03 4.85
N ARG A 166 -16.11 4.75 4.32
CA ARG A 166 -16.29 4.91 2.87
C ARG A 166 -15.42 6.06 2.36
N PRO A 167 -15.09 6.11 1.05
CA PRO A 167 -14.43 7.27 0.47
C PRO A 167 -15.16 8.57 0.83
N MET A 168 -14.39 9.56 1.26
CA MET A 168 -14.94 10.83 1.74
C MET A 168 -14.09 12.01 1.27
N SER A 169 -14.59 13.22 1.45
CA SER A 169 -13.81 14.43 1.16
C SER A 169 -12.67 14.61 2.18
N THR A 170 -11.63 15.35 1.79
CA THR A 170 -10.55 15.72 2.71
C THR A 170 -11.06 16.44 3.97
N ALA A 171 -12.09 17.27 3.83
CA ALA A 171 -12.69 17.97 4.95
C ALA A 171 -13.34 17.01 5.96
N ASP A 172 -14.12 16.04 5.47
CA ASP A 172 -14.76 15.03 6.31
C ASP A 172 -13.71 14.12 6.98
N PHE A 173 -12.63 13.77 6.26
CA PHE A 173 -11.53 12.99 6.81
C PHE A 173 -10.85 13.70 7.98
N VAL A 174 -10.58 15.01 7.86
CA VAL A 174 -9.99 15.82 8.94
C VAL A 174 -10.92 15.85 10.16
N ILE A 175 -12.23 15.96 9.96
CA ILE A 175 -13.21 15.92 11.07
C ILE A 175 -13.16 14.55 11.75
N LEU A 176 -13.19 13.46 10.96
CA LEU A 176 -13.18 12.09 11.48
C LEU A 176 -11.91 11.78 12.30
N THR A 177 -10.77 12.28 11.88
CA THR A 177 -9.49 11.96 12.54
C THR A 177 -9.16 12.86 13.73
N ASN A 178 -9.89 13.96 13.92
CA ASN A 178 -9.74 14.88 15.06
C ASN A 178 -10.80 14.68 16.14
N SER A 179 -11.77 13.79 15.93
CA SER A 179 -12.79 13.41 16.93
C SER A 179 -12.35 12.21 17.75
#